data_de6570b7e687194ffbbe790eacfb10fa
#
_entry.id   de6570b7e687194ffbbe790eacfb10fa
#
_cell.length_a   1.000
_cell.length_b   1.000
_cell.length_c   1.000
_cell.angle_alpha   90.00
_cell.angle_beta   90.00
_cell.angle_gamma   90.00
#
_symmetry.space_group_name_H-M   'P 1'
#
loop_
_entity.id
_entity.type
_entity.pdbx_description
1 polymer ?
#
loop_
_entity_poly.entity_id
_entity_poly.type
_entity_poly.pdbx_seq_one_letter_code
_entity_poly.pdbx_strand_id
1 'polypeptide(L)'
;MRNVSLGTIVGIAAMSFLNIGMVYPSSAVETIATFSIVGLDPETGELGVAVQSKFFAVGSVVPWAKAGVGAIATQAFGNTTFGPAGLELLAKGLSPQATLESLIAPDEDRERRQVGIVDAKGNSFSYTGKECQAWAGGHTGKNYAAQGNILVSQATVDAMAKAFENTKGMLGERLLRALEEGQKAGGDSRGMQSAAILIVKEKGGYGGFNDRYCDLRVDDAVEPIGELRRIFDMWKVQALITEGYRYVEEKDFEHAYKVGKEALALGSKDGQPEYHMACYLSRGGKSEEALDMLATAVKRDPGLAKNAQGDPDFEPLRKDPRFTKLVGEPEKTGKS
;
A
#
# COMPACT_ATOMS: atom_id res chain seq x y z
N MET A 1 -67.75 -23.97 -59.64
CA MET A 1 -66.66 -23.11 -59.45
C MET A 1 -66.30 -23.21 -57.97
N ARG A 2 -65.24 -23.95 -57.62
CA ARG A 2 -64.86 -24.31 -56.25
C ARG A 2 -63.77 -23.43 -55.74
N ASN A 3 -64.01 -22.72 -54.63
CA ASN A 3 -63.04 -21.99 -53.90
C ASN A 3 -62.28 -23.01 -53.02
N VAL A 4 -60.91 -22.97 -53.15
CA VAL A 4 -60.00 -23.68 -52.25
C VAL A 4 -59.32 -22.65 -51.37
N SER A 5 -59.59 -22.72 -50.06
CA SER A 5 -58.95 -21.93 -49.04
C SER A 5 -57.63 -22.59 -48.62
N LEU A 6 -56.53 -21.84 -48.72
CA LEU A 6 -55.18 -22.24 -48.26
C LEU A 6 -55.06 -21.84 -46.81
N GLY A 7 -55.05 -22.79 -45.89
CA GLY A 7 -54.76 -22.56 -44.47
C GLY A 7 -53.23 -22.49 -44.21
N THR A 8 -52.75 -21.37 -43.68
CA THR A 8 -51.37 -21.19 -43.26
C THR A 8 -51.17 -21.77 -41.87
N ILE A 9 -50.40 -22.86 -41.75
CA ILE A 9 -49.97 -23.42 -40.48
C ILE A 9 -48.70 -22.65 -40.03
N VAL A 10 -48.84 -21.85 -38.95
CA VAL A 10 -47.71 -21.24 -38.26
C VAL A 10 -47.16 -22.23 -37.22
N GLY A 11 -46.06 -22.86 -37.54
CA GLY A 11 -45.32 -23.69 -36.60
C GLY A 11 -44.53 -22.85 -35.60
N ILE A 12 -44.92 -22.86 -34.32
CA ILE A 12 -44.14 -22.27 -33.23
C ILE A 12 -43.06 -23.29 -32.87
N ALA A 13 -41.81 -23.00 -33.25
CA ALA A 13 -40.66 -23.74 -32.78
C ALA A 13 -40.32 -23.27 -31.35
N ALA A 14 -40.57 -24.10 -30.36
CA ALA A 14 -40.12 -23.88 -28.99
C ALA A 14 -38.60 -24.12 -28.92
N MET A 15 -37.82 -23.05 -28.87
CA MET A 15 -36.39 -23.10 -28.55
C MET A 15 -36.22 -23.37 -27.04
N SER A 16 -35.92 -24.61 -26.70
CA SER A 16 -35.49 -24.99 -25.35
C SER A 16 -34.07 -24.45 -25.14
N PHE A 17 -33.93 -23.39 -24.36
CA PHE A 17 -32.63 -22.95 -23.88
C PHE A 17 -32.13 -23.99 -22.85
N LEU A 18 -31.17 -24.80 -23.26
CA LEU A 18 -30.41 -25.63 -22.36
C LEU A 18 -29.52 -24.69 -21.53
N ASN A 19 -29.90 -24.43 -20.29
CA ASN A 19 -29.03 -23.74 -19.31
C ASN A 19 -27.90 -24.72 -18.98
N ILE A 20 -26.80 -24.67 -19.74
CA ILE A 20 -25.54 -25.31 -19.34
C ILE A 20 -24.95 -24.43 -18.23
N GLY A 21 -25.39 -24.68 -17.01
CA GLY A 21 -24.69 -24.17 -15.83
C GLY A 21 -23.27 -24.69 -15.88
N MET A 22 -22.31 -23.83 -16.19
CA MET A 22 -20.89 -24.13 -15.94
C MET A 22 -20.72 -24.35 -14.44
N VAL A 23 -20.75 -25.59 -14.01
CA VAL A 23 -20.29 -26.00 -12.69
C VAL A 23 -18.78 -25.93 -12.75
N TYR A 24 -18.19 -24.82 -12.29
CA TYR A 24 -16.76 -24.77 -12.03
C TYR A 24 -16.47 -25.80 -10.93
N PRO A 25 -15.54 -26.74 -11.15
CA PRO A 25 -15.20 -27.68 -10.09
C PRO A 25 -14.66 -26.91 -8.89
N SER A 26 -15.25 -27.12 -7.74
CA SER A 26 -14.88 -26.53 -6.43
C SER A 26 -13.42 -26.82 -6.01
N SER A 27 -12.70 -27.66 -6.77
CA SER A 27 -11.33 -28.08 -6.50
C SER A 27 -10.23 -27.19 -7.12
N ALA A 28 -10.59 -26.07 -7.79
CA ALA A 28 -9.61 -25.22 -8.48
C ALA A 28 -9.20 -23.95 -7.71
N VAL A 29 -9.75 -23.70 -6.52
CA VAL A 29 -9.31 -22.57 -5.70
C VAL A 29 -8.10 -23.02 -4.89
N GLU A 30 -6.89 -22.62 -5.34
CA GLU A 30 -5.67 -22.87 -4.59
C GLU A 30 -5.75 -22.20 -3.21
N THR A 31 -5.38 -22.95 -2.18
CA THR A 31 -5.26 -22.41 -0.81
C THR A 31 -4.14 -21.38 -0.78
N ILE A 32 -4.46 -20.15 -0.42
CA ILE A 32 -3.52 -19.05 -0.31
C ILE A 32 -2.76 -19.18 1.02
N ALA A 33 -1.64 -19.94 1.01
CA ALA A 33 -0.72 -19.93 2.13
C ALA A 33 -0.04 -18.57 2.19
N THR A 34 -0.02 -17.96 3.36
CA THR A 34 0.25 -16.52 3.46
C THR A 34 0.60 -16.16 4.89
N PHE A 35 1.45 -15.16 5.05
CA PHE A 35 1.48 -14.39 6.29
C PHE A 35 1.26 -12.91 6.00
N SER A 36 0.51 -12.28 6.87
CA SER A 36 0.13 -10.87 6.73
C SER A 36 0.00 -10.19 8.07
N ILE A 37 0.05 -8.87 8.05
CA ILE A 37 -0.17 -8.02 9.20
C ILE A 37 -1.08 -6.85 8.80
N VAL A 38 -2.06 -6.54 9.63
CA VAL A 38 -2.83 -5.30 9.57
C VAL A 38 -2.36 -4.38 10.69
N GLY A 39 -2.29 -3.07 10.44
CA GLY A 39 -1.78 -2.12 11.42
C GLY A 39 -2.40 -0.74 11.33
N LEU A 40 -2.39 -0.04 12.48
CA LEU A 40 -2.76 1.36 12.66
C LEU A 40 -1.57 2.13 13.22
N ASP A 41 -1.33 3.31 12.70
CA ASP A 41 -0.56 4.35 13.37
C ASP A 41 -1.52 5.35 14.01
N PRO A 42 -1.63 5.40 15.35
CA PRO A 42 -2.58 6.27 16.03
C PRO A 42 -2.20 7.77 15.97
N GLU A 43 -0.94 8.09 15.66
CA GLU A 43 -0.47 9.48 15.57
C GLU A 43 -0.85 10.10 14.22
N THR A 44 -0.74 9.33 13.13
CA THR A 44 -1.00 9.80 11.77
C THR A 44 -2.38 9.41 11.24
N GLY A 45 -3.07 8.45 11.89
CA GLY A 45 -4.33 7.86 11.43
C GLY A 45 -4.15 6.91 10.24
N GLU A 46 -2.91 6.59 9.87
CA GLU A 46 -2.61 5.63 8.80
C GLU A 46 -3.07 4.23 9.17
N LEU A 47 -3.79 3.56 8.26
CA LEU A 47 -4.24 2.18 8.36
C LEU A 47 -3.66 1.38 7.20
N GLY A 48 -3.15 0.19 7.46
CA GLY A 48 -2.49 -0.55 6.39
C GLY A 48 -2.45 -2.05 6.59
N VAL A 49 -2.07 -2.72 5.51
CA VAL A 49 -1.88 -4.17 5.41
C VAL A 49 -0.57 -4.44 4.68
N ALA A 50 0.24 -5.35 5.20
CA ALA A 50 1.33 -5.94 4.44
C ALA A 50 1.19 -7.47 4.39
N VAL A 51 1.56 -8.08 3.27
CA VAL A 51 1.35 -9.50 3.00
C VAL A 51 2.45 -10.08 2.13
N GLN A 52 2.81 -11.35 2.39
CA GLN A 52 3.64 -12.19 1.52
C GLN A 52 2.98 -13.56 1.33
N SER A 53 3.17 -14.17 0.16
CA SER A 53 2.61 -15.48 -0.14
C SER A 53 3.39 -16.20 -1.24
N LYS A 54 3.35 -17.55 -1.20
CA LYS A 54 3.63 -18.40 -2.36
C LYS A 54 2.36 -18.53 -3.21
N PHE A 55 1.87 -17.39 -3.67
CA PHE A 55 0.68 -17.24 -4.50
C PHE A 55 0.90 -16.06 -5.45
N PHE A 56 0.43 -16.15 -6.69
CA PHE A 56 0.56 -15.07 -7.67
C PHE A 56 -0.30 -13.87 -7.30
N ALA A 57 0.28 -12.65 -7.35
CA ALA A 57 -0.42 -11.38 -7.17
C ALA A 57 -1.26 -11.29 -5.88
N VAL A 58 -0.72 -11.74 -4.74
CA VAL A 58 -1.41 -11.75 -3.44
C VAL A 58 -1.99 -10.39 -3.03
N GLY A 59 -1.37 -9.31 -3.50
CA GLY A 59 -1.81 -7.94 -3.24
C GLY A 59 -3.17 -7.58 -3.85
N SER A 60 -3.68 -8.37 -4.82
CA SER A 60 -5.01 -8.18 -5.39
C SER A 60 -6.13 -8.85 -4.58
N VAL A 61 -5.78 -9.72 -3.62
CA VAL A 61 -6.73 -10.59 -2.92
C VAL A 61 -6.79 -10.28 -1.43
N VAL A 62 -5.63 -10.20 -0.76
CA VAL A 62 -5.56 -10.20 0.71
C VAL A 62 -5.81 -8.83 1.35
N PRO A 63 -5.19 -7.70 0.90
CA PRO A 63 -5.24 -6.44 1.61
C PRO A 63 -6.48 -5.60 1.29
N TRP A 64 -7.15 -5.12 2.34
CA TRP A 64 -8.29 -4.20 2.29
C TRP A 64 -8.16 -3.15 3.38
N ALA A 65 -8.32 -1.88 3.03
CA ALA A 65 -8.26 -0.80 4.01
C ALA A 65 -9.14 0.38 3.60
N LYS A 66 -9.63 1.12 4.61
CA LYS A 66 -10.39 2.35 4.43
C LYS A 66 -9.97 3.35 5.50
N ALA A 67 -9.56 4.55 5.09
CA ALA A 67 -9.13 5.61 5.98
C ALA A 67 -10.22 5.96 7.01
N GLY A 68 -9.81 6.17 8.26
CA GLY A 68 -10.72 6.47 9.38
C GLY A 68 -11.63 5.31 9.81
N VAL A 69 -11.49 4.12 9.21
CA VAL A 69 -12.36 2.96 9.48
C VAL A 69 -11.58 1.76 9.98
N GLY A 70 -10.67 1.20 9.18
CA GLY A 70 -9.93 0.02 9.55
C GLY A 70 -9.15 -0.60 8.39
N ALA A 71 -8.43 -1.71 8.71
CA ALA A 71 -7.73 -2.54 7.75
C ALA A 71 -8.04 -4.02 8.00
N ILE A 72 -8.15 -4.80 6.91
CA ILE A 72 -8.53 -6.21 6.91
C ILE A 72 -7.60 -6.98 5.98
N ALA A 73 -7.11 -8.13 6.45
CA ALA A 73 -6.42 -9.13 5.65
C ALA A 73 -7.26 -10.41 5.64
N THR A 74 -7.71 -10.87 4.46
CA THR A 74 -8.44 -12.13 4.29
C THR A 74 -7.61 -13.11 3.46
N GLN A 75 -7.35 -14.30 3.98
CA GLN A 75 -6.39 -15.25 3.42
C GLN A 75 -6.75 -16.72 3.73
N ALA A 76 -5.85 -17.68 3.51
CA ALA A 76 -6.09 -19.13 3.47
C ALA A 76 -7.04 -19.49 2.31
N PHE A 77 -8.17 -20.14 2.53
CA PHE A 77 -9.22 -20.24 1.54
C PHE A 77 -10.00 -18.91 1.55
N GLY A 78 -9.35 -17.84 1.04
CA GLY A 78 -9.76 -16.46 1.21
C GLY A 78 -11.14 -16.14 0.60
N ASN A 79 -12.00 -15.49 1.38
CA ASN A 79 -13.23 -14.90 0.88
C ASN A 79 -13.04 -13.39 0.71
N THR A 80 -12.87 -12.93 -0.52
CA THR A 80 -12.59 -11.52 -0.83
C THR A 80 -13.75 -10.58 -0.51
N THR A 81 -14.99 -11.10 -0.35
CA THR A 81 -16.12 -10.28 0.09
C THR A 81 -15.99 -9.80 1.54
N PHE A 82 -15.17 -10.49 2.35
CA PHE A 82 -14.92 -10.09 3.74
C PHE A 82 -14.21 -8.74 3.87
N GLY A 83 -13.41 -8.36 2.89
CA GLY A 83 -12.76 -7.04 2.86
C GLY A 83 -13.78 -5.89 2.85
N PRO A 84 -14.52 -5.68 1.76
CA PRO A 84 -15.48 -4.59 1.66
C PRO A 84 -16.61 -4.69 2.68
N ALA A 85 -17.20 -5.87 2.89
CA ALA A 85 -18.28 -6.05 3.87
C ALA A 85 -17.82 -5.79 5.31
N GLY A 86 -16.61 -6.22 5.67
CA GLY A 86 -16.05 -5.96 7.00
C GLY A 86 -15.75 -4.48 7.22
N LEU A 87 -15.22 -3.77 6.23
CA LEU A 87 -15.03 -2.32 6.31
C LEU A 87 -16.36 -1.56 6.45
N GLU A 88 -17.44 -2.04 5.84
CA GLU A 88 -18.78 -1.46 6.05
C GLU A 88 -19.29 -1.68 7.48
N LEU A 89 -19.07 -2.86 8.06
CA LEU A 89 -19.44 -3.18 9.45
C LEU A 89 -18.64 -2.34 10.45
N LEU A 90 -17.32 -2.23 10.25
CA LEU A 90 -16.46 -1.34 11.06
C LEU A 90 -16.91 0.12 10.97
N ALA A 91 -17.27 0.61 9.78
CA ALA A 91 -17.79 1.97 9.58
C ALA A 91 -19.12 2.21 10.29
N LYS A 92 -19.91 1.17 10.51
CA LYS A 92 -21.14 1.21 11.35
C LYS A 92 -20.85 1.15 12.85
N GLY A 93 -19.57 1.03 13.24
CA GLY A 93 -19.12 1.07 14.63
C GLY A 93 -19.03 -0.29 15.33
N LEU A 94 -19.10 -1.41 14.59
CA LEU A 94 -18.86 -2.73 15.17
C LEU A 94 -17.37 -2.85 15.56
N SER A 95 -17.09 -3.61 16.63
CA SER A 95 -15.72 -3.96 16.98
C SER A 95 -15.12 -4.95 15.95
N PRO A 96 -13.79 -5.09 15.84
CA PRO A 96 -13.16 -6.10 14.99
C PRO A 96 -13.68 -7.51 15.22
N GLN A 97 -13.88 -7.91 16.49
CA GLN A 97 -14.43 -9.20 16.84
C GLN A 97 -15.87 -9.37 16.35
N ALA A 98 -16.77 -8.43 16.65
CA ALA A 98 -18.17 -8.50 16.22
C ALA A 98 -18.31 -8.44 14.69
N THR A 99 -17.43 -7.68 14.03
CA THR A 99 -17.33 -7.63 12.56
C THR A 99 -17.01 -9.02 12.02
N LEU A 100 -15.96 -9.66 12.53
CA LEU A 100 -15.57 -10.98 12.09
C LEU A 100 -16.66 -12.02 12.35
N GLU A 101 -17.23 -12.07 13.56
CA GLU A 101 -18.32 -12.99 13.90
C GLU A 101 -19.50 -12.86 12.93
N SER A 102 -19.85 -11.64 12.52
CA SER A 102 -20.90 -11.37 11.54
C SER A 102 -20.57 -11.89 10.13
N LEU A 103 -19.29 -11.86 9.75
CA LEU A 103 -18.82 -12.33 8.43
C LEU A 103 -18.76 -13.87 8.37
N ILE A 104 -18.27 -14.51 9.42
CA ILE A 104 -18.06 -15.98 9.43
C ILE A 104 -19.33 -16.78 9.77
N ALA A 105 -20.28 -16.21 10.52
CA ALA A 105 -21.47 -16.93 10.94
C ALA A 105 -22.28 -17.53 9.76
N PRO A 106 -22.52 -16.82 8.63
CA PRO A 106 -23.22 -17.37 7.47
C PRO A 106 -22.30 -18.16 6.51
N ASP A 107 -20.98 -18.14 6.70
CA ASP A 107 -20.03 -18.78 5.77
C ASP A 107 -19.88 -20.27 6.10
N GLU A 108 -20.31 -21.14 5.20
CA GLU A 108 -20.22 -22.60 5.35
C GLU A 108 -18.76 -23.07 5.40
N ASP A 109 -17.82 -22.37 4.72
CA ASP A 109 -16.38 -22.65 4.71
C ASP A 109 -15.60 -21.95 5.81
N ARG A 110 -16.24 -21.40 6.85
CA ARG A 110 -15.59 -20.58 7.89
C ARG A 110 -14.37 -21.24 8.51
N GLU A 111 -14.39 -22.56 8.67
CA GLU A 111 -13.27 -23.30 9.26
C GLU A 111 -11.99 -23.31 8.38
N ARG A 112 -12.11 -22.87 7.13
CA ARG A 112 -11.01 -22.75 6.17
C ARG A 112 -10.53 -21.30 6.01
N ARG A 113 -11.17 -20.33 6.68
CA ARG A 113 -10.83 -18.89 6.56
C ARG A 113 -9.78 -18.47 7.58
N GLN A 114 -8.97 -17.49 7.19
CA GLN A 114 -8.10 -16.78 8.11
C GLN A 114 -8.21 -15.27 7.85
N VAL A 115 -8.47 -14.49 8.89
CA VAL A 115 -8.75 -13.05 8.78
C VAL A 115 -8.09 -12.30 9.93
N GLY A 116 -7.40 -11.20 9.61
CA GLY A 116 -6.93 -10.22 10.59
C GLY A 116 -7.61 -8.89 10.38
N ILE A 117 -8.00 -8.22 11.47
CA ILE A 117 -8.71 -6.94 11.46
C ILE A 117 -8.10 -5.99 12.49
N VAL A 118 -7.94 -4.72 12.10
CA VAL A 118 -7.69 -3.60 13.03
C VAL A 118 -8.66 -2.47 12.69
N ASP A 119 -9.27 -1.84 13.72
CA ASP A 119 -10.11 -0.67 13.55
C ASP A 119 -9.32 0.65 13.72
N ALA A 120 -9.95 1.79 13.41
CA ALA A 120 -9.33 3.10 13.57
C ALA A 120 -9.13 3.54 15.04
N LYS A 121 -9.58 2.74 16.03
CA LYS A 121 -9.35 2.96 17.47
C LYS A 121 -8.19 2.11 18.00
N GLY A 122 -7.60 1.25 17.16
CA GLY A 122 -6.51 0.36 17.51
C GLY A 122 -6.95 -0.95 18.15
N ASN A 123 -8.25 -1.26 18.18
CA ASN A 123 -8.71 -2.59 18.53
C ASN A 123 -8.37 -3.55 17.40
N SER A 124 -7.95 -4.76 17.72
CA SER A 124 -7.56 -5.74 16.74
C SER A 124 -8.16 -7.12 17.07
N PHE A 125 -8.33 -7.92 16.03
CA PHE A 125 -8.77 -9.31 16.18
C PHE A 125 -8.22 -10.16 15.04
N SER A 126 -7.92 -11.44 15.32
CA SER A 126 -7.49 -12.41 14.32
C SER A 126 -8.28 -13.71 14.49
N TYR A 127 -8.71 -14.28 13.38
CA TYR A 127 -9.39 -15.56 13.30
C TYR A 127 -8.60 -16.53 12.44
N THR A 128 -8.46 -17.75 12.90
CA THR A 128 -7.88 -18.87 12.17
C THR A 128 -8.82 -20.07 12.32
N GLY A 129 -9.49 -20.45 11.23
CA GLY A 129 -10.39 -21.60 11.21
C GLY A 129 -9.61 -22.91 11.41
N LYS A 130 -10.28 -23.93 11.96
CA LYS A 130 -9.66 -25.19 12.36
C LYS A 130 -9.14 -26.03 11.20
N GLU A 131 -9.62 -25.79 9.99
CA GLU A 131 -9.20 -26.46 8.76
C GLU A 131 -8.11 -25.68 8.00
N CYS A 132 -7.61 -24.57 8.55
CA CYS A 132 -6.42 -23.93 8.01
C CYS A 132 -5.22 -24.86 8.15
N GLN A 133 -4.47 -25.03 7.07
CA GLN A 133 -3.32 -25.94 7.05
C GLN A 133 -2.20 -25.44 7.97
N ALA A 134 -1.66 -26.34 8.75
CA ALA A 134 -0.66 -26.08 9.77
C ALA A 134 0.76 -25.80 9.18
N TRP A 135 1.64 -25.00 9.84
CA TRP A 135 1.24 -24.28 11.03
C TRP A 135 0.34 -23.10 10.62
N ALA A 136 -0.73 -22.86 11.39
CA ALA A 136 -1.61 -21.72 11.18
C ALA A 136 -1.99 -21.10 12.52
N GLY A 137 -2.04 -19.76 12.59
CA GLY A 137 -2.40 -19.02 13.78
C GLY A 137 -2.20 -17.51 13.62
N GLY A 138 -2.40 -16.78 14.72
CA GLY A 138 -2.27 -15.32 14.72
C GLY A 138 -1.76 -14.80 16.06
N HIS A 139 -1.29 -13.56 16.05
CA HIS A 139 -0.89 -12.77 17.21
C HIS A 139 -1.54 -11.39 17.08
N THR A 140 -2.24 -10.95 18.12
CA THR A 140 -2.88 -9.65 18.18
C THR A 140 -2.27 -8.79 19.28
N GLY A 141 -2.12 -7.51 19.01
CA GLY A 141 -1.66 -6.52 19.97
C GLY A 141 -2.36 -5.18 19.76
N LYS A 142 -1.99 -4.18 20.54
CA LYS A 142 -2.53 -2.84 20.35
C LYS A 142 -2.13 -2.32 18.98
N ASN A 143 -3.12 -1.90 18.18
CA ASN A 143 -2.96 -1.33 16.85
C ASN A 143 -2.53 -2.31 15.75
N TYR A 144 -2.52 -3.64 15.97
CA TYR A 144 -2.18 -4.59 14.92
C TYR A 144 -2.75 -6.00 15.15
N ALA A 145 -2.87 -6.76 14.05
CA ALA A 145 -3.02 -8.20 14.06
C ALA A 145 -2.11 -8.82 13.00
N ALA A 146 -1.32 -9.82 13.38
CA ALA A 146 -0.47 -10.62 12.51
C ALA A 146 -1.01 -12.06 12.46
N GLN A 147 -1.05 -12.67 11.29
CA GLN A 147 -1.55 -14.03 11.10
C GLN A 147 -0.87 -14.71 9.92
N GLY A 148 -0.92 -16.04 9.94
CA GLY A 148 -0.42 -16.82 8.82
C GLY A 148 -0.90 -18.27 8.86
N ASN A 149 -0.79 -18.92 7.71
CA ASN A 149 -1.14 -20.33 7.49
C ASN A 149 -0.10 -20.99 6.57
N ILE A 150 0.04 -22.31 6.69
CA ILE A 150 1.07 -23.10 6.00
C ILE A 150 2.48 -22.53 6.28
N LEU A 151 2.68 -22.04 7.48
CA LEU A 151 3.97 -21.48 7.89
C LEU A 151 4.92 -22.60 8.37
N VAL A 152 6.21 -22.28 8.37
CA VAL A 152 7.22 -23.17 8.96
C VAL A 152 6.94 -23.41 10.46
N SER A 153 6.57 -22.33 11.20
CA SER A 153 6.21 -22.42 12.61
C SER A 153 5.54 -21.13 13.12
N GLN A 154 5.12 -21.15 14.38
CA GLN A 154 4.62 -19.97 15.11
C GLN A 154 5.64 -18.83 15.16
N ALA A 155 6.93 -19.13 15.13
CA ALA A 155 8.00 -18.13 15.21
C ALA A 155 7.87 -17.04 14.13
N THR A 156 7.28 -17.35 12.97
CA THR A 156 7.01 -16.38 11.91
C THR A 156 6.10 -15.26 12.43
N VAL A 157 4.95 -15.59 13.01
CA VAL A 157 3.96 -14.61 13.50
C VAL A 157 4.50 -13.85 14.72
N ASP A 158 5.19 -14.53 15.61
CA ASP A 158 5.79 -13.90 16.80
C ASP A 158 6.89 -12.90 16.41
N ALA A 159 7.71 -13.23 15.39
CA ALA A 159 8.73 -12.32 14.86
C ALA A 159 8.09 -11.09 14.20
N MET A 160 6.99 -11.27 13.47
CA MET A 160 6.23 -10.17 12.88
C MET A 160 5.70 -9.22 13.95
N ALA A 161 5.07 -9.75 14.99
CA ALA A 161 4.53 -8.98 16.11
C ALA A 161 5.63 -8.17 16.80
N LYS A 162 6.72 -8.83 17.19
CA LYS A 162 7.88 -8.21 17.83
C LYS A 162 8.50 -7.11 16.94
N ALA A 163 8.62 -7.35 15.65
CA ALA A 163 9.17 -6.37 14.71
C ALA A 163 8.28 -5.15 14.63
N PHE A 164 6.95 -5.33 14.50
CA PHE A 164 6.00 -4.22 14.44
C PHE A 164 6.02 -3.34 15.70
N GLU A 165 6.10 -3.96 16.89
CA GLU A 165 6.12 -3.26 18.18
C GLU A 165 7.43 -2.46 18.40
N ASN A 166 8.57 -2.98 17.94
CA ASN A 166 9.88 -2.39 18.22
C ASN A 166 10.38 -1.43 17.13
N THR A 167 9.82 -1.49 15.92
CA THR A 167 10.19 -0.58 14.84
C THR A 167 9.57 0.80 15.05
N LYS A 168 10.36 1.86 14.88
CA LYS A 168 9.93 3.26 14.96
C LYS A 168 9.75 3.83 13.56
N GLY A 169 9.04 4.96 13.48
CA GLY A 169 8.78 5.68 12.24
C GLY A 169 7.44 5.33 11.61
N MET A 170 7.30 5.63 10.31
CA MET A 170 6.02 5.54 9.58
C MET A 170 5.47 4.10 9.55
N LEU A 171 4.15 4.00 9.47
CA LEU A 171 3.45 2.72 9.48
C LEU A 171 4.00 1.73 8.45
N GLY A 172 4.29 2.22 7.23
CA GLY A 172 4.82 1.38 6.16
C GLY A 172 6.14 0.70 6.50
N GLU A 173 7.05 1.39 7.20
CA GLU A 173 8.32 0.81 7.67
C GLU A 173 8.06 -0.31 8.70
N ARG A 174 7.14 -0.08 9.63
CA ARG A 174 6.77 -1.05 10.66
C ARG A 174 6.12 -2.31 10.07
N LEU A 175 5.23 -2.13 9.09
CA LEU A 175 4.58 -3.24 8.38
C LEU A 175 5.56 -4.05 7.54
N LEU A 176 6.43 -3.38 6.78
CA LEU A 176 7.39 -4.05 5.93
C LEU A 176 8.47 -4.78 6.75
N ARG A 177 8.92 -4.17 7.85
CA ARG A 177 9.85 -4.82 8.79
C ARG A 177 9.22 -6.09 9.41
N ALA A 178 7.93 -6.07 9.69
CA ALA A 178 7.23 -7.26 10.16
C ALA A 178 7.29 -8.39 9.13
N LEU A 179 7.08 -8.13 7.83
CA LEU A 179 7.23 -9.15 6.79
C LEU A 179 8.68 -9.68 6.71
N GLU A 180 9.67 -8.79 6.75
CA GLU A 180 11.09 -9.16 6.70
C GLU A 180 11.49 -10.09 7.84
N GLU A 181 11.12 -9.75 9.07
CA GLU A 181 11.45 -10.56 10.24
C GLU A 181 10.62 -11.86 10.28
N GLY A 182 9.36 -11.83 9.84
CA GLY A 182 8.56 -13.04 9.65
C GLY A 182 9.19 -14.00 8.66
N GLN A 183 9.67 -13.50 7.53
CA GLN A 183 10.37 -14.33 6.52
C GLN A 183 11.67 -14.93 7.06
N LYS A 184 12.47 -14.15 7.81
CA LYS A 184 13.70 -14.64 8.45
C LYS A 184 13.43 -15.74 9.49
N ALA A 185 12.27 -15.70 10.14
CA ALA A 185 11.83 -16.71 11.11
C ALA A 185 11.24 -17.97 10.47
N GLY A 186 11.22 -18.04 9.12
CA GLY A 186 10.81 -19.23 8.36
C GLY A 186 9.78 -18.91 7.26
N GLY A 187 8.83 -18.02 7.50
CA GLY A 187 7.83 -17.61 6.52
C GLY A 187 6.89 -18.74 6.06
N ASP A 188 6.43 -18.65 4.82
CA ASP A 188 5.62 -19.65 4.13
C ASP A 188 6.47 -20.90 3.84
N SER A 189 6.04 -22.07 4.28
CA SER A 189 6.80 -23.33 4.15
C SER A 189 6.99 -23.78 2.69
N ARG A 190 6.23 -23.24 1.76
CA ARG A 190 6.36 -23.50 0.31
C ARG A 190 7.33 -22.53 -0.38
N GLY A 191 7.77 -21.47 0.31
CA GLY A 191 8.64 -20.43 -0.23
C GLY A 191 7.89 -19.10 -0.49
N MET A 192 8.41 -18.33 -1.45
CA MET A 192 7.92 -16.98 -1.76
C MET A 192 7.51 -16.86 -3.23
N GLN A 193 6.59 -15.93 -3.56
CA GLN A 193 6.26 -15.57 -4.93
C GLN A 193 5.82 -14.11 -5.07
N SER A 194 4.96 -13.62 -4.19
CA SER A 194 4.48 -12.24 -4.26
C SER A 194 4.43 -11.58 -2.89
N ALA A 195 4.45 -10.24 -2.86
CA ALA A 195 4.30 -9.45 -1.65
C ALA A 195 3.61 -8.11 -1.98
N ALA A 196 2.92 -7.54 -1.01
CA ALA A 196 2.27 -6.26 -1.18
C ALA A 196 2.16 -5.47 0.13
N ILE A 197 2.05 -4.15 0.00
CA ILE A 197 1.72 -3.23 1.07
C ILE A 197 0.65 -2.24 0.57
N LEU A 198 -0.41 -2.11 1.34
CA LEU A 198 -1.48 -1.13 1.14
C LEU A 198 -1.60 -0.26 2.38
N ILE A 199 -1.50 1.06 2.25
CA ILE A 199 -1.72 2.01 3.33
C ILE A 199 -2.70 3.07 2.85
N VAL A 200 -3.67 3.36 3.70
CA VAL A 200 -4.64 4.43 3.48
C VAL A 200 -4.52 5.49 4.58
N LYS A 201 -4.72 6.73 4.18
CA LYS A 201 -4.71 7.92 5.04
C LYS A 201 -5.70 8.92 4.44
N GLU A 202 -6.46 9.60 5.27
CA GLU A 202 -7.41 10.60 4.78
C GLU A 202 -6.69 11.63 3.89
N LYS A 203 -7.15 11.75 2.64
CA LYS A 203 -6.55 12.61 1.60
C LYS A 203 -5.05 12.37 1.35
N GLY A 204 -4.54 11.19 1.73
CA GLY A 204 -3.11 10.87 1.58
C GLY A 204 -2.70 10.44 0.17
N GLY A 205 -3.64 10.17 -0.73
CA GLY A 205 -3.35 9.78 -2.10
C GLY A 205 -2.94 10.96 -2.98
N TYR A 206 -2.60 10.65 -4.24
CA TYR A 206 -2.08 11.62 -5.19
C TYR A 206 -2.95 12.89 -5.26
N GLY A 207 -2.33 14.06 -5.03
CA GLY A 207 -2.99 15.35 -5.02
C GLY A 207 -4.07 15.54 -3.94
N GLY A 208 -4.19 14.64 -2.96
CA GLY A 208 -5.26 14.68 -1.97
C GLY A 208 -6.64 14.24 -2.48
N PHE A 209 -6.73 13.68 -3.69
CA PHE A 209 -8.01 13.33 -4.33
C PHE A 209 -8.61 12.01 -3.85
N ASN A 210 -7.82 11.18 -3.17
CA ASN A 210 -8.26 9.93 -2.58
C ASN A 210 -7.42 9.58 -1.34
N ASP A 211 -7.75 8.48 -0.68
CA ASP A 211 -7.13 8.07 0.58
C ASP A 211 -6.02 7.02 0.40
N ARG A 212 -5.71 6.59 -0.84
CA ARG A 212 -4.70 5.57 -1.11
C ARG A 212 -3.30 6.18 -1.02
N TYR A 213 -2.71 6.12 0.18
CA TYR A 213 -1.42 6.73 0.49
C TYR A 213 -0.24 5.95 -0.08
N CYS A 214 -0.25 4.62 0.11
CA CYS A 214 0.73 3.70 -0.46
C CYS A 214 0.03 2.44 -0.97
N ASP A 215 0.28 2.02 -2.21
CA ASP A 215 -0.19 0.75 -2.77
C ASP A 215 0.89 0.20 -3.69
N LEU A 216 1.72 -0.67 -3.12
CA LEU A 216 2.86 -1.28 -3.81
C LEU A 216 2.69 -2.79 -3.85
N ARG A 217 2.92 -3.38 -5.01
CA ARG A 217 2.74 -4.80 -5.25
C ARG A 217 3.91 -5.37 -6.04
N VAL A 218 4.36 -6.52 -5.62
CA VAL A 218 5.27 -7.38 -6.34
C VAL A 218 4.51 -8.66 -6.63
N ASP A 219 3.99 -8.79 -7.84
CA ASP A 219 3.03 -9.83 -8.19
C ASP A 219 3.69 -11.18 -8.44
N ASP A 220 4.95 -11.19 -8.89
CA ASP A 220 5.75 -12.40 -9.10
C ASP A 220 7.25 -12.08 -9.04
N ALA A 221 7.95 -12.66 -8.07
CA ALA A 221 9.40 -12.53 -7.92
C ALA A 221 9.97 -13.68 -7.08
N VAL A 222 11.25 -13.98 -7.24
CA VAL A 222 11.98 -14.96 -6.40
C VAL A 222 12.14 -14.43 -4.97
N GLU A 223 12.43 -13.13 -4.83
CA GLU A 223 12.61 -12.43 -3.54
C GLU A 223 11.61 -11.25 -3.42
N PRO A 224 10.29 -11.53 -3.31
CA PRO A 224 9.28 -10.49 -3.41
C PRO A 224 9.34 -9.46 -2.29
N ILE A 225 9.74 -9.84 -1.07
CA ILE A 225 9.90 -8.90 0.06
C ILE A 225 11.08 -7.96 -0.20
N GLY A 226 12.19 -8.47 -0.72
CA GLY A 226 13.36 -7.65 -1.09
C GLY A 226 13.02 -6.64 -2.20
N GLU A 227 12.28 -7.06 -3.21
CA GLU A 227 11.80 -6.18 -4.27
C GLU A 227 10.75 -5.18 -3.74
N LEU A 228 9.84 -5.60 -2.86
CA LEU A 228 8.90 -4.71 -2.20
C LEU A 228 9.62 -3.65 -1.35
N ARG A 229 10.69 -4.03 -0.64
CA ARG A 229 11.56 -3.09 0.10
C ARG A 229 12.15 -2.04 -0.84
N ARG A 230 12.71 -2.48 -1.96
CA ARG A 230 13.32 -1.58 -2.95
C ARG A 230 12.33 -0.54 -3.48
N ILE A 231 11.13 -0.96 -3.88
CA ILE A 231 10.10 -0.03 -4.39
C ILE A 231 9.47 0.82 -3.29
N PHE A 232 9.39 0.28 -2.06
CA PHE A 232 8.94 1.05 -0.89
C PHE A 232 9.92 2.18 -0.55
N ASP A 233 11.23 1.94 -0.59
CA ASP A 233 12.22 2.98 -0.33
C ASP A 233 12.15 4.10 -1.38
N MET A 234 11.89 3.79 -2.65
CA MET A 234 11.62 4.78 -3.70
C MET A 234 10.36 5.59 -3.41
N TRP A 235 9.27 4.93 -3.04
CA TRP A 235 8.02 5.59 -2.66
C TRP A 235 8.22 6.46 -1.40
N LYS A 236 8.97 5.99 -0.42
CA LYS A 236 9.26 6.72 0.83
C LYS A 236 9.99 8.04 0.59
N VAL A 237 10.95 8.07 -0.34
CA VAL A 237 11.59 9.32 -0.77
C VAL A 237 10.55 10.33 -1.25
N GLN A 238 9.64 9.89 -2.13
CA GLN A 238 8.59 10.76 -2.67
C GLN A 238 7.59 11.22 -1.60
N ALA A 239 7.25 10.34 -0.65
CA ALA A 239 6.39 10.69 0.47
C ALA A 239 7.02 11.74 1.39
N LEU A 240 8.31 11.58 1.72
CA LEU A 240 9.08 12.57 2.52
C LEU A 240 9.20 13.91 1.82
N ILE A 241 9.42 13.92 0.49
CA ILE A 241 9.42 15.15 -0.30
C ILE A 241 8.06 15.85 -0.20
N THR A 242 6.97 15.13 -0.39
CA THR A 242 5.62 15.70 -0.30
C THR A 242 5.33 16.27 1.09
N GLU A 243 5.75 15.55 2.13
CA GLU A 243 5.60 16.03 3.52
C GLU A 243 6.46 17.26 3.81
N GLY A 244 7.67 17.32 3.26
CA GLY A 244 8.54 18.50 3.36
C GLY A 244 7.88 19.75 2.79
N TYR A 245 7.20 19.66 1.64
CA TYR A 245 6.45 20.78 1.09
C TYR A 245 5.28 21.21 1.96
N ARG A 246 4.56 20.28 2.60
CA ARG A 246 3.52 20.64 3.56
C ARG A 246 4.07 21.51 4.68
N TYR A 247 5.21 21.13 5.26
CA TYR A 247 5.87 21.93 6.30
C TYR A 247 6.36 23.29 5.77
N VAL A 248 6.87 23.36 4.54
CA VAL A 248 7.24 24.62 3.90
C VAL A 248 6.06 25.57 3.77
N GLU A 249 4.87 25.07 3.34
CA GLU A 249 3.66 25.87 3.26
C GLU A 249 3.15 26.34 4.64
N GLU A 250 3.34 25.53 5.67
CA GLU A 250 3.07 25.88 7.07
C GLU A 250 4.14 26.80 7.68
N LYS A 251 5.24 27.11 6.94
CA LYS A 251 6.43 27.85 7.39
C LYS A 251 7.17 27.18 8.53
N ASP A 252 7.01 25.90 8.70
CA ASP A 252 7.74 25.06 9.65
C ASP A 252 9.00 24.47 9.00
N PHE A 253 9.97 25.34 8.76
CA PHE A 253 11.21 24.99 8.05
C PHE A 253 12.07 23.96 8.81
N GLU A 254 12.00 23.93 10.14
CA GLU A 254 12.76 22.95 10.93
C GLU A 254 12.30 21.52 10.63
N HIS A 255 11.01 21.27 10.59
CA HIS A 255 10.47 19.97 10.21
C HIS A 255 10.69 19.67 8.72
N ALA A 256 10.53 20.68 7.83
CA ALA A 256 10.86 20.51 6.41
C ALA A 256 12.31 20.03 6.20
N TYR A 257 13.28 20.64 6.89
CA TYR A 257 14.68 20.23 6.82
C TYR A 257 14.91 18.83 7.39
N LYS A 258 14.21 18.48 8.46
CA LYS A 258 14.31 17.15 9.06
C LYS A 258 13.89 16.07 8.08
N VAL A 259 12.70 16.18 7.49
CA VAL A 259 12.21 15.17 6.52
C VAL A 259 13.01 15.20 5.23
N GLY A 260 13.52 16.38 4.80
CA GLY A 260 14.44 16.49 3.67
C GLY A 260 15.75 15.72 3.91
N LYS A 261 16.33 15.80 5.11
CA LYS A 261 17.50 15.00 5.49
C LYS A 261 17.22 13.50 5.52
N GLU A 262 16.02 13.09 5.94
CA GLU A 262 15.61 11.68 5.89
C GLU A 262 15.51 11.19 4.43
N ALA A 263 14.95 12.00 3.51
CA ALA A 263 14.92 11.70 2.08
C ALA A 263 16.34 11.60 1.49
N LEU A 264 17.24 12.51 1.82
CA LEU A 264 18.65 12.47 1.41
C LEU A 264 19.38 11.19 1.89
N ALA A 265 19.08 10.73 3.12
CA ALA A 265 19.69 9.55 3.70
C ALA A 265 19.28 8.24 3.00
N LEU A 266 18.06 8.19 2.42
CA LEU A 266 17.61 7.07 1.59
C LEU A 266 18.36 7.03 0.26
N GLY A 267 18.82 8.16 -0.23
CA GLY A 267 19.55 8.32 -1.46
C GLY A 267 18.65 8.19 -2.70
N SER A 268 19.06 8.85 -3.76
CA SER A 268 18.47 8.73 -5.09
C SER A 268 19.54 8.91 -6.14
N LYS A 269 19.38 8.28 -7.30
CA LYS A 269 20.33 8.44 -8.41
C LYS A 269 20.02 9.68 -9.25
N ASP A 270 18.82 10.22 -9.17
CA ASP A 270 18.27 11.29 -10.00
C ASP A 270 18.38 12.70 -9.39
N GLY A 271 18.98 12.82 -8.20
CA GLY A 271 19.18 14.12 -7.54
C GLY A 271 17.90 14.78 -6.99
N GLN A 272 16.76 14.11 -7.01
CA GLN A 272 15.49 14.67 -6.54
C GLN A 272 15.50 15.07 -5.06
N PRO A 273 16.01 14.25 -4.12
CA PRO A 273 16.09 14.66 -2.72
C PRO A 273 16.92 15.93 -2.50
N GLU A 274 18.06 16.06 -3.20
CA GLU A 274 18.91 17.24 -3.15
C GLU A 274 18.20 18.47 -3.72
N TYR A 275 17.49 18.32 -4.84
CA TYR A 275 16.73 19.38 -5.46
C TYR A 275 15.65 19.93 -4.53
N HIS A 276 14.81 19.05 -3.98
CA HIS A 276 13.73 19.46 -3.09
C HIS A 276 14.26 20.00 -1.74
N MET A 277 15.37 19.46 -1.22
CA MET A 277 16.02 20.05 -0.06
C MET A 277 16.53 21.48 -0.37
N ALA A 278 17.06 21.72 -1.57
CA ALA A 278 17.43 23.07 -2.01
C ALA A 278 16.23 24.01 -2.07
N CYS A 279 15.04 23.54 -2.53
CA CYS A 279 13.79 24.29 -2.48
C CYS A 279 13.42 24.69 -1.03
N TYR A 280 13.44 23.76 -0.10
CA TYR A 280 13.11 24.04 1.31
C TYR A 280 14.07 25.05 1.93
N LEU A 281 15.36 24.89 1.68
CA LEU A 281 16.41 25.80 2.17
C LEU A 281 16.26 27.21 1.58
N SER A 282 15.97 27.31 0.27
CA SER A 282 15.71 28.58 -0.42
C SER A 282 14.51 29.30 0.18
N ARG A 283 13.36 28.61 0.30
CA ARG A 283 12.13 29.13 0.92
C ARG A 283 12.33 29.54 2.38
N GLY A 284 13.20 28.83 3.10
CA GLY A 284 13.56 29.12 4.49
C GLY A 284 14.66 30.17 4.66
N GLY A 285 15.15 30.79 3.58
CA GLY A 285 16.16 31.87 3.63
C GLY A 285 17.62 31.41 3.81
N LYS A 286 17.90 30.13 3.72
CA LYS A 286 19.26 29.55 3.83
C LYS A 286 19.94 29.46 2.45
N SER A 287 20.22 30.62 1.86
CA SER A 287 20.65 30.74 0.45
C SER A 287 21.95 29.99 0.14
N GLU A 288 22.95 30.00 1.02
CA GLU A 288 24.23 29.31 0.82
C GLU A 288 23.99 27.77 0.74
N GLU A 289 23.33 27.24 1.76
CA GLU A 289 23.02 25.80 1.82
C GLU A 289 22.15 25.35 0.64
N ALA A 290 21.20 26.20 0.20
CA ALA A 290 20.33 25.93 -0.94
C ALA A 290 21.13 25.83 -2.25
N LEU A 291 22.08 26.73 -2.49
CA LEU A 291 22.94 26.70 -3.68
C LEU A 291 23.83 25.45 -3.68
N ASP A 292 24.40 25.06 -2.56
CA ASP A 292 25.22 23.85 -2.44
C ASP A 292 24.40 22.57 -2.72
N MET A 293 23.18 22.50 -2.19
CA MET A 293 22.28 21.39 -2.46
C MET A 293 21.86 21.35 -3.94
N LEU A 294 21.51 22.49 -4.52
CA LEU A 294 21.14 22.59 -5.93
C LEU A 294 22.31 22.19 -6.84
N ALA A 295 23.55 22.62 -6.50
CA ALA A 295 24.73 22.21 -7.24
C ALA A 295 24.92 20.68 -7.22
N THR A 296 24.66 20.06 -6.07
CA THR A 296 24.72 18.60 -5.93
C THR A 296 23.64 17.90 -6.77
N ALA A 297 22.41 18.42 -6.76
CA ALA A 297 21.31 17.94 -7.57
C ALA A 297 21.62 17.99 -9.06
N VAL A 298 22.04 19.17 -9.56
CA VAL A 298 22.38 19.38 -10.98
C VAL A 298 23.58 18.54 -11.43
N LYS A 299 24.53 18.27 -10.54
CA LYS A 299 25.65 17.37 -10.84
C LYS A 299 25.17 15.92 -11.06
N ARG A 300 24.13 15.48 -10.35
CA ARG A 300 23.53 14.14 -10.51
C ARG A 300 22.65 14.06 -11.75
N ASP A 301 21.78 15.05 -11.92
CA ASP A 301 20.93 15.21 -13.10
C ASP A 301 21.00 16.63 -13.65
N PRO A 302 21.74 16.86 -14.75
CA PRO A 302 21.81 18.17 -15.41
C PRO A 302 20.46 18.75 -15.87
N GLY A 303 19.44 17.90 -16.07
CA GLY A 303 18.09 18.34 -16.41
C GLY A 303 17.43 19.19 -15.34
N LEU A 304 17.83 19.02 -14.06
CA LEU A 304 17.32 19.77 -12.93
C LEU A 304 17.70 21.26 -12.99
N ALA A 305 18.79 21.62 -13.69
CA ALA A 305 19.15 23.02 -13.94
C ALA A 305 18.03 23.77 -14.68
N LYS A 306 17.46 23.15 -15.72
CA LYS A 306 16.36 23.72 -16.48
C LYS A 306 15.08 23.85 -15.65
N ASN A 307 14.80 22.87 -14.80
CA ASN A 307 13.66 22.93 -13.89
C ASN A 307 13.81 24.12 -12.92
N ALA A 308 15.00 24.31 -12.33
CA ALA A 308 15.28 25.37 -11.37
C ALA A 308 15.14 26.77 -11.97
N GLN A 309 15.37 26.96 -13.29
CA GLN A 309 15.18 28.27 -13.96
C GLN A 309 13.75 28.81 -13.82
N GLY A 310 12.75 27.93 -13.89
CA GLY A 310 11.33 28.29 -13.81
C GLY A 310 10.70 28.11 -12.44
N ASP A 311 11.37 27.46 -11.52
CA ASP A 311 10.83 27.07 -10.23
C ASP A 311 10.70 28.27 -9.28
N PRO A 312 9.49 28.59 -8.78
CA PRO A 312 9.26 29.71 -7.88
C PRO A 312 9.97 29.55 -6.52
N ASP A 313 10.30 28.35 -6.11
CA ASP A 313 11.00 28.11 -4.82
C ASP A 313 12.39 28.71 -4.81
N PHE A 314 13.00 28.95 -5.97
CA PHE A 314 14.29 29.62 -6.12
C PHE A 314 14.20 31.13 -6.37
N GLU A 315 13.02 31.75 -6.31
CA GLU A 315 12.88 33.21 -6.46
C GLU A 315 13.83 34.01 -5.52
N PRO A 316 14.05 33.59 -4.25
CA PRO A 316 15.02 34.26 -3.37
C PRO A 316 16.47 34.25 -3.87
N LEU A 317 16.82 33.28 -4.72
CA LEU A 317 18.20 33.07 -5.22
C LEU A 317 18.45 33.66 -6.60
N ARG A 318 17.42 34.11 -7.33
CA ARG A 318 17.56 34.60 -8.73
C ARG A 318 18.55 35.75 -8.92
N LYS A 319 18.79 36.57 -7.88
CA LYS A 319 19.74 37.68 -7.94
C LYS A 319 21.17 37.27 -7.57
N ASP A 320 21.40 36.05 -7.11
CA ASP A 320 22.72 35.53 -6.79
C ASP A 320 23.43 35.07 -8.08
N PRO A 321 24.61 35.63 -8.43
CA PRO A 321 25.33 35.22 -9.65
C PRO A 321 25.66 33.70 -9.70
N ARG A 322 25.79 33.06 -8.53
CA ARG A 322 26.05 31.62 -8.45
C ARG A 322 24.84 30.81 -8.95
N PHE A 323 23.64 31.27 -8.66
CA PHE A 323 22.42 30.62 -9.16
C PHE A 323 22.42 30.63 -10.70
N THR A 324 22.60 31.83 -11.32
CA THR A 324 22.63 31.94 -12.79
C THR A 324 23.77 31.10 -13.41
N LYS A 325 24.94 31.08 -12.78
CA LYS A 325 26.08 30.25 -13.22
C LYS A 325 25.73 28.75 -13.17
N LEU A 326 24.93 28.31 -12.20
CA LEU A 326 24.56 26.92 -11.98
C LEU A 326 23.47 26.45 -12.92
N VAL A 327 22.44 27.28 -13.17
CA VAL A 327 21.24 26.87 -13.92
C VAL A 327 21.20 27.43 -15.35
N GLY A 328 22.10 28.36 -15.70
CA GLY A 328 22.12 29.09 -16.97
C GLY A 328 21.14 30.27 -17.00
N GLU A 329 21.26 31.10 -18.05
CA GLU A 329 20.32 32.18 -18.31
C GLU A 329 18.95 31.63 -18.72
N PRO A 330 17.83 32.18 -18.22
CA PRO A 330 16.51 31.78 -18.68
C PRO A 330 16.37 32.03 -20.19
N GLU A 331 15.83 31.04 -20.91
CA GLU A 331 15.52 31.22 -22.32
C GLU A 331 14.63 32.46 -22.46
N LYS A 332 15.08 33.45 -23.24
CA LYS A 332 14.24 34.62 -23.62
C LYS A 332 13.07 34.07 -24.40
N THR A 333 11.91 33.89 -23.73
CA THR A 333 10.67 33.58 -24.44
C THR A 333 10.40 34.75 -25.37
N GLY A 334 10.74 34.57 -26.63
CA GLY A 334 10.38 35.52 -27.68
C GLY A 334 8.87 35.60 -27.73
N LYS A 335 8.31 36.72 -27.28
CA LYS A 335 6.94 37.10 -27.64
C LYS A 335 6.96 37.33 -29.16
N SER A 336 6.40 36.39 -29.91
CA SER A 336 5.96 36.63 -31.31
C SER A 336 4.48 36.95 -31.30
#